data_6d34a0b06f7b9c886462b2674163f84a
#
_entry.id   6d34a0b06f7b9c886462b2674163f84a
#
_cell.length_a   1.000
_cell.length_b   1.000
_cell.length_c   1.000
_cell.angle_alpha   90.00
_cell.angle_beta   90.00
_cell.angle_gamma   90.00
#
_symmetry.space_group_name_H-M   'P 1'
#
loop_
_entity.id
_entity.type
_entity.pdbx_description
1 polymer ?
#
loop_
_entity_poly.entity_id
_entity_poly.type
_entity_poly.pdbx_seq_one_letter_code
_entity_poly.pdbx_strand_id
1 'polypeptide(L)'
;MNTKLHAICDSKGRPINFFVSAGQVSDYIGARALLSSLPDVDWLLGDRGYDADWFREALQNKGIRACIPGRKQRKTPVKYDKRRYKRRNRIEIMFGRLKDWRRVATRYDRCPKVFLSAIALAALVIYWLCVLTLGSFPRAPHTGVVRAASRPKQRSSSD
;
A
#
# COMPACT_ATOMS: atom_id res chain seq x y z
N MET A 1 11.94 -12.70 -13.32
CA MET A 1 11.34 -11.35 -13.41
C MET A 1 11.01 -10.86 -12.02
N ASN A 2 11.54 -9.72 -11.58
CA ASN A 2 11.18 -9.12 -10.29
C ASN A 2 9.87 -8.35 -10.43
N THR A 3 8.99 -8.49 -9.44
CA THR A 3 7.69 -7.81 -9.42
C THR A 3 7.54 -7.09 -8.09
N LYS A 4 7.04 -5.86 -8.12
CA LYS A 4 6.66 -5.11 -6.92
C LYS A 4 5.15 -5.18 -6.73
N LEU A 5 4.72 -5.40 -5.50
CA LEU A 5 3.33 -5.27 -5.10
C LEU A 5 3.16 -3.93 -4.39
N HIS A 6 2.27 -3.12 -4.92
CA HIS A 6 1.82 -1.87 -4.32
C HIS A 6 0.45 -2.11 -3.69
N ALA A 7 0.21 -1.51 -2.55
CA ALA A 7 -1.06 -1.64 -1.85
C ALA A 7 -1.51 -0.32 -1.25
N ILE A 8 -2.81 -0.13 -1.20
CA ILE A 8 -3.48 0.89 -0.41
C ILE A 8 -4.29 0.18 0.67
N CYS A 9 -4.19 0.63 1.90
CA CYS A 9 -5.04 0.16 2.98
C CYS A 9 -5.67 1.32 3.76
N ASP A 10 -6.79 1.03 4.40
CA ASP A 10 -7.49 1.98 5.26
C ASP A 10 -6.78 2.20 6.61
N SER A 11 -7.38 3.02 7.46
CA SER A 11 -6.88 3.32 8.81
C SER A 11 -6.79 2.08 9.73
N LYS A 12 -7.55 1.03 9.46
CA LYS A 12 -7.52 -0.23 10.20
C LYS A 12 -6.52 -1.24 9.63
N GLY A 13 -5.91 -0.94 8.48
CA GLY A 13 -4.97 -1.82 7.78
C GLY A 13 -5.65 -2.82 6.85
N ARG A 14 -6.93 -2.62 6.50
CA ARG A 14 -7.64 -3.46 5.53
C ARG A 14 -7.26 -2.99 4.12
N PRO A 15 -6.95 -3.90 3.20
CA PRO A 15 -6.58 -3.53 1.84
C PRO A 15 -7.79 -2.97 1.09
N ILE A 16 -7.57 -1.85 0.39
CA ILE A 16 -8.56 -1.21 -0.48
C ILE A 16 -8.23 -1.51 -1.94
N ASN A 17 -6.95 -1.43 -2.28
CA ASN A 17 -6.49 -1.66 -3.64
C ASN A 17 -5.10 -2.26 -3.68
N PHE A 18 -4.86 -3.07 -4.71
CA PHE A 18 -3.57 -3.66 -5.04
C PHE A 18 -3.17 -3.36 -6.48
N PHE A 19 -1.88 -3.14 -6.67
CA PHE A 19 -1.31 -2.95 -7.99
C PHE A 19 0.04 -3.65 -8.09
N VAL A 20 0.29 -4.29 -9.22
CA VAL A 20 1.54 -5.01 -9.49
C VAL A 20 2.30 -4.29 -10.60
N SER A 21 3.57 -3.99 -10.34
CA SER A 21 4.49 -3.43 -11.34
C SER A 21 5.73 -4.30 -11.51
N ALA A 22 6.42 -4.13 -12.64
CA ALA A 22 7.73 -4.75 -12.81
C ALA A 22 8.72 -4.21 -11.76
N GLY A 23 9.60 -5.05 -11.25
CA GLY A 23 10.50 -4.70 -10.15
C GLY A 23 11.47 -3.56 -10.45
N GLN A 24 11.75 -3.33 -11.71
CA GLN A 24 12.62 -2.24 -12.20
C GLN A 24 11.87 -0.89 -12.28
N VAL A 25 10.54 -0.93 -12.28
CA VAL A 25 9.71 0.26 -12.42
C VAL A 25 9.82 1.10 -11.15
N SER A 26 10.00 2.40 -11.33
CA SER A 26 10.03 3.36 -10.24
C SER A 26 8.69 3.38 -9.48
N ASP A 27 8.76 3.57 -8.16
CA ASP A 27 7.57 3.70 -7.31
C ASP A 27 6.64 4.86 -7.75
N TYR A 28 7.14 5.79 -8.57
CA TYR A 28 6.35 6.86 -9.19
C TYR A 28 5.22 6.36 -10.09
N ILE A 29 5.45 5.28 -10.84
CA ILE A 29 4.40 4.72 -11.69
C ILE A 29 3.32 4.08 -10.84
N GLY A 30 3.74 3.39 -9.76
CA GLY A 30 2.82 2.91 -8.73
C GLY A 30 2.00 4.04 -8.10
N ALA A 31 2.65 5.15 -7.75
CA ALA A 31 1.99 6.33 -7.22
C ALA A 31 0.93 6.91 -8.18
N ARG A 32 1.24 6.96 -9.47
CA ARG A 32 0.32 7.46 -10.51
C ARG A 32 -0.90 6.56 -10.66
N ALA A 33 -0.72 5.25 -10.69
CA ALA A 33 -1.81 4.29 -10.75
C ALA A 33 -2.68 4.33 -9.48
N LEU A 34 -2.06 4.52 -8.31
CA LEU A 34 -2.77 4.60 -7.04
C LEU A 34 -3.57 5.91 -6.90
N LEU A 35 -3.08 7.02 -7.47
CA LEU A 35 -3.70 8.34 -7.34
C LEU A 35 -5.13 8.37 -7.89
N SER A 36 -5.40 7.65 -8.99
CA SER A 36 -6.74 7.56 -9.59
C SER A 36 -7.72 6.74 -8.74
N SER A 37 -7.22 5.81 -7.94
CA SER A 37 -8.01 4.90 -7.12
C SER A 37 -8.06 5.27 -5.63
N LEU A 38 -7.47 6.44 -5.27
CA LEU A 38 -7.56 6.92 -3.89
C LEU A 38 -9.00 7.31 -3.56
N PRO A 39 -9.56 6.77 -2.46
CA PRO A 39 -10.84 7.24 -1.94
C PRO A 39 -10.70 8.67 -1.40
N ASP A 40 -11.83 9.30 -1.12
CA ASP A 40 -11.87 10.60 -0.46
C ASP A 40 -11.40 10.46 0.99
N VAL A 41 -10.21 11.02 1.28
CA VAL A 41 -9.52 10.87 2.56
C VAL A 41 -8.73 12.12 2.92
N ASP A 42 -8.59 12.41 4.22
CA ASP A 42 -7.83 13.58 4.69
C ASP A 42 -6.31 13.41 4.59
N TRP A 43 -5.82 12.17 4.73
CA TRP A 43 -4.39 11.90 4.85
C TRP A 43 -3.95 10.68 4.06
N LEU A 44 -2.83 10.82 3.36
CA LEU A 44 -2.11 9.68 2.79
C LEU A 44 -0.75 9.52 3.50
N LEU A 45 -0.55 8.34 4.08
CA LEU A 45 0.74 7.94 4.64
C LEU A 45 1.46 7.05 3.62
N GLY A 46 2.62 7.48 3.16
CA GLY A 46 3.38 6.76 2.14
C GLY A 46 4.84 6.57 2.52
N ASP A 47 5.47 5.59 1.91
CA ASP A 47 6.91 5.37 2.01
C ASP A 47 7.70 6.49 1.37
N ARG A 48 8.95 6.60 1.78
CA ARG A 48 9.92 7.52 1.19
C ARG A 48 10.08 7.34 -0.33
N GLY A 49 9.80 6.16 -0.87
CA GLY A 49 9.75 5.89 -2.30
C GLY A 49 8.73 6.73 -3.06
N TYR A 50 7.66 7.14 -2.40
CA TYR A 50 6.60 7.98 -2.97
C TYR A 50 6.86 9.49 -2.85
N ASP A 51 8.03 9.91 -2.33
CA ASP A 51 8.37 11.31 -2.20
C ASP A 51 8.74 11.93 -3.56
N ALA A 52 7.74 12.47 -4.24
CA ALA A 52 7.86 13.23 -5.46
C ALA A 52 7.02 14.51 -5.36
N ASP A 53 7.55 15.62 -5.90
CA ASP A 53 6.87 16.92 -5.82
C ASP A 53 5.53 16.88 -6.54
N TRP A 54 5.50 16.33 -7.77
CA TRP A 54 4.27 16.16 -8.54
C TRP A 54 3.22 15.31 -7.80
N PHE A 55 3.63 14.30 -7.02
CA PHE A 55 2.69 13.45 -6.29
C PHE A 55 2.12 14.17 -5.07
N ARG A 56 2.95 14.97 -4.38
CA ARG A 56 2.48 15.83 -3.27
C ARG A 56 1.51 16.90 -3.76
N GLU A 57 1.81 17.53 -4.89
CA GLU A 57 0.94 18.50 -5.53
C GLU A 57 -0.39 17.87 -5.97
N ALA A 58 -0.34 16.71 -6.62
CA ALA A 58 -1.54 15.97 -7.01
C ALA A 58 -2.41 15.56 -5.83
N LEU A 59 -1.81 15.19 -4.69
CA LEU A 59 -2.53 14.92 -3.45
C LEU A 59 -3.15 16.20 -2.89
N GLN A 60 -2.42 17.30 -2.88
CA GLN A 60 -2.91 18.59 -2.41
C GLN A 60 -4.09 19.07 -3.24
N ASN A 61 -4.04 18.93 -4.57
CA ASN A 61 -5.13 19.25 -5.48
C ASN A 61 -6.41 18.43 -5.22
N LYS A 62 -6.23 17.22 -4.66
CA LYS A 62 -7.34 16.37 -4.19
C LYS A 62 -7.75 16.67 -2.74
N GLY A 63 -7.18 17.66 -2.08
CA GLY A 63 -7.44 17.96 -0.67
C GLY A 63 -6.80 16.97 0.32
N ILE A 64 -5.92 16.08 -0.14
CA ILE A 64 -5.30 15.02 0.66
C ILE A 64 -3.95 15.50 1.21
N ARG A 65 -3.76 15.46 2.52
CA ARG A 65 -2.50 15.80 3.16
C ARG A 65 -1.51 14.64 3.09
N ALA A 66 -0.33 14.87 2.47
CA ALA A 66 0.71 13.87 2.33
C ALA A 66 1.56 13.77 3.61
N CYS A 67 1.58 12.59 4.24
CA CYS A 67 2.48 12.25 5.34
C CYS A 67 3.54 11.26 4.82
N ILE A 68 4.50 11.77 4.04
CA ILE A 68 5.56 11.03 3.38
C ILE A 68 6.91 11.62 3.80
N PRO A 69 7.84 10.82 4.33
CA PRO A 69 9.19 11.32 4.63
C PRO A 69 9.93 11.77 3.38
N GLY A 70 10.71 12.85 3.49
CA GLY A 70 11.58 13.29 2.42
C GLY A 70 12.66 12.26 2.06
N ARG A 71 13.04 12.19 0.78
CA ARG A 71 14.19 11.42 0.33
C ARG A 71 15.48 11.97 0.90
N LYS A 72 16.48 11.12 1.11
CA LYS A 72 17.82 11.54 1.61
C LYS A 72 18.50 12.58 0.72
N GLN A 73 18.26 12.51 -0.59
CA GLN A 73 18.88 13.40 -1.60
C GLN A 73 18.05 14.66 -1.89
N ARG A 74 16.96 14.89 -1.13
CA ARG A 74 16.11 16.05 -1.34
C ARG A 74 16.81 17.32 -0.86
N LYS A 75 16.90 18.33 -1.72
CA LYS A 75 17.52 19.64 -1.39
C LYS A 75 16.75 20.38 -0.30
N THR A 76 15.43 20.30 -0.31
CA THR A 76 14.55 20.98 0.65
C THR A 76 13.96 19.96 1.63
N PRO A 77 14.21 20.07 2.95
CA PRO A 77 13.66 19.17 3.92
C PRO A 77 12.13 19.30 3.99
N VAL A 78 11.42 18.18 3.98
CA VAL A 78 9.96 18.14 4.09
C VAL A 78 9.58 17.83 5.53
N LYS A 79 8.79 18.71 6.13
CA LYS A 79 8.17 18.45 7.43
C LYS A 79 7.01 17.46 7.25
N TYR A 80 6.97 16.42 8.07
CA TYR A 80 5.88 15.46 8.14
C TYR A 80 5.57 15.07 9.59
N ASP A 81 4.36 14.65 9.86
CA ASP A 81 3.95 14.22 11.21
C ASP A 81 4.52 12.81 11.52
N LYS A 82 5.58 12.77 12.33
CA LYS A 82 6.24 11.53 12.76
C LYS A 82 5.31 10.63 13.59
N ARG A 83 4.41 11.22 14.39
CA ARG A 83 3.45 10.49 15.22
C ARG A 83 2.43 9.76 14.34
N ARG A 84 1.90 10.46 13.35
CA ARG A 84 1.00 9.88 12.34
C ARG A 84 1.69 8.83 11.49
N TYR A 85 2.91 9.11 11.06
CA TYR A 85 3.71 8.22 10.23
C TYR A 85 3.95 6.85 10.89
N LYS A 86 4.13 6.77 12.21
CA LYS A 86 4.25 5.49 12.93
C LYS A 86 3.07 4.55 12.69
N ARG A 87 1.87 5.08 12.44
CA ARG A 87 0.68 4.28 12.13
C ARG A 87 0.79 3.55 10.78
N ARG A 88 1.78 3.89 9.93
CA ARG A 88 2.08 3.19 8.70
C ARG A 88 2.37 1.69 8.92
N ASN A 89 2.84 1.31 10.08
CA ASN A 89 3.12 -0.09 10.43
C ASN A 89 1.94 -1.05 10.14
N ARG A 90 0.71 -0.56 10.11
CA ARG A 90 -0.47 -1.38 9.80
C ARG A 90 -0.45 -1.97 8.38
N ILE A 91 0.17 -1.29 7.40
CA ILE A 91 0.33 -1.84 6.06
C ILE A 91 1.36 -2.97 6.03
N GLU A 92 2.38 -2.90 6.88
CA GLU A 92 3.37 -3.97 7.04
C GLU A 92 2.74 -5.22 7.68
N ILE A 93 1.88 -5.02 8.68
CA ILE A 93 1.08 -6.08 9.29
C ILE A 93 0.16 -6.71 8.24
N MET A 94 -0.48 -5.90 7.39
CA MET A 94 -1.31 -6.40 6.30
C MET A 94 -0.50 -7.27 5.34
N PHE A 95 0.67 -6.84 4.90
CA PHE A 95 1.55 -7.64 4.07
C PHE A 95 2.04 -8.91 4.77
N GLY A 96 2.27 -8.87 6.09
CA GLY A 96 2.59 -10.04 6.91
C GLY A 96 1.49 -11.09 6.79
N ARG A 97 0.25 -10.71 7.10
CA ARG A 97 -0.92 -11.61 7.04
C ARG A 97 -1.16 -12.19 5.64
N LEU A 98 -0.94 -11.40 4.57
CA LEU A 98 -1.03 -11.93 3.20
C LEU A 98 0.02 -13.00 2.93
N LYS A 99 1.20 -12.88 3.56
CA LYS A 99 2.27 -13.89 3.43
C LYS A 99 2.00 -15.18 4.19
N ASP A 100 1.11 -15.17 5.19
CA ASP A 100 0.68 -16.40 5.88
C ASP A 100 -0.03 -17.35 4.91
N TRP A 101 -0.54 -16.83 3.80
CA TRP A 101 -1.02 -17.65 2.70
C TRP A 101 0.18 -18.18 1.88
N ARG A 102 0.44 -19.47 2.01
CA ARG A 102 1.58 -20.14 1.39
C ARG A 102 1.70 -19.84 -0.11
N ARG A 103 0.59 -19.81 -0.85
CA ARG A 103 0.57 -19.50 -2.29
C ARG A 103 1.07 -18.07 -2.59
N VAL A 104 0.78 -17.12 -1.72
CA VAL A 104 1.26 -15.73 -1.82
C VAL A 104 2.72 -15.63 -1.38
N ALA A 105 3.09 -16.31 -0.30
CA ALA A 105 4.46 -16.29 0.24
C ALA A 105 5.48 -16.90 -0.72
N THR A 106 5.19 -18.09 -1.27
CA THR A 106 6.08 -18.81 -2.19
C THR A 106 6.07 -18.23 -3.59
N ARG A 107 5.09 -17.36 -3.91
CA ARG A 107 4.88 -16.86 -5.27
C ARG A 107 4.89 -17.99 -6.30
N TYR A 108 4.07 -18.97 -6.06
CA TYR A 108 3.91 -20.13 -6.93
C TYR A 108 3.56 -19.72 -8.38
N ASP A 109 2.75 -18.68 -8.52
CA ASP A 109 2.31 -18.18 -9.82
C ASP A 109 3.36 -17.26 -10.46
N ARG A 110 3.88 -17.63 -11.60
CA ARG A 110 4.86 -16.82 -12.39
C ARG A 110 4.17 -15.67 -13.12
N CYS A 111 2.91 -15.85 -13.50
CA CYS A 111 2.11 -14.83 -14.17
C CYS A 111 1.69 -13.72 -13.20
N PRO A 112 1.98 -12.42 -13.46
CA PRO A 112 1.61 -11.32 -12.57
C PRO A 112 0.11 -11.21 -12.33
N LYS A 113 -0.72 -11.51 -13.33
CA LYS A 113 -2.19 -11.46 -13.23
C LYS A 113 -2.71 -12.53 -12.27
N VAL A 114 -2.24 -13.78 -12.41
CA VAL A 114 -2.62 -14.89 -11.52
C VAL A 114 -2.14 -14.64 -10.11
N PHE A 115 -0.93 -14.11 -9.95
CA PHE A 115 -0.39 -13.72 -8.65
C PHE A 115 -1.23 -12.63 -7.98
N LEU A 116 -1.66 -11.60 -8.72
CA LEU A 116 -2.53 -10.55 -8.20
C LEU A 116 -3.90 -11.11 -7.80
N SER A 117 -4.46 -12.03 -8.58
CA SER A 117 -5.72 -12.71 -8.24
C SER A 117 -5.61 -13.53 -6.96
N ALA A 118 -4.49 -14.23 -6.75
CA ALA A 118 -4.24 -14.96 -5.52
C ALA A 118 -4.15 -14.04 -4.30
N ILE A 119 -3.51 -12.88 -4.46
CA ILE A 119 -3.44 -11.85 -3.41
C ILE A 119 -4.82 -11.27 -3.11
N ALA A 120 -5.60 -10.94 -4.14
CA ALA A 120 -6.94 -10.40 -3.97
C ALA A 120 -7.86 -11.38 -3.24
N LEU A 121 -7.79 -12.68 -3.59
CA LEU A 121 -8.54 -13.73 -2.92
C LEU A 121 -8.13 -13.88 -1.45
N ALA A 122 -6.82 -13.90 -1.16
CA ALA A 122 -6.30 -13.96 0.21
C ALA A 122 -6.77 -12.76 1.03
N ALA A 123 -6.71 -11.55 0.45
CA ALA A 123 -7.17 -10.33 1.09
C ALA A 123 -8.68 -10.36 1.37
N LEU A 124 -9.47 -10.84 0.43
CA LEU A 124 -10.92 -10.98 0.58
C LEU A 124 -11.24 -11.91 1.77
N VAL A 125 -10.61 -13.07 1.83
CA VAL A 125 -10.84 -14.04 2.92
C VAL A 125 -10.39 -13.47 4.25
N ILE A 126 -9.17 -12.93 4.35
CA ILE A 126 -8.59 -12.48 5.62
C ILE A 126 -9.30 -11.24 6.19
N TYR A 127 -9.71 -10.30 5.34
CA TYR A 127 -10.14 -8.98 5.80
C TYR A 127 -11.63 -8.73 5.63
N TRP A 128 -12.31 -9.43 4.73
CA TRP A 128 -13.70 -9.16 4.40
C TRP A 128 -14.64 -10.31 4.76
N LEU A 129 -14.28 -11.57 4.49
CA LEU A 129 -15.13 -12.71 4.87
C LEU A 129 -15.19 -12.93 6.38
N CYS A 130 -14.10 -12.76 7.11
CA CYS A 130 -14.11 -12.82 8.58
C CYS A 130 -15.01 -11.76 9.22
N VAL A 131 -15.20 -10.61 8.59
CA VAL A 131 -16.08 -9.55 9.09
C VAL A 131 -17.56 -9.90 8.87
N LEU A 132 -17.88 -10.59 7.78
CA LEU A 132 -19.25 -10.99 7.47
C LEU A 132 -19.78 -12.05 8.45
N THR A 133 -18.90 -12.90 8.99
CA THR A 133 -19.28 -13.94 9.96
C THR A 133 -19.53 -13.39 11.37
N LEU A 134 -19.02 -12.19 11.70
CA LEU A 134 -19.12 -11.58 13.03
C LEU A 134 -20.17 -10.45 13.13
N GLY A 135 -21.01 -10.27 12.12
CA GLY A 135 -22.26 -9.52 12.21
C GLY A 135 -22.17 -8.02 12.59
N SER A 136 -21.03 -7.38 12.37
CA SER A 136 -20.90 -5.94 12.63
C SER A 136 -20.25 -5.23 11.45
N PHE A 137 -21.06 -4.61 10.61
CA PHE A 137 -20.62 -3.56 9.68
C PHE A 137 -20.40 -2.27 10.48
N PRO A 138 -19.20 -1.88 10.85
CA PRO A 138 -19.01 -0.53 11.37
C PRO A 138 -19.05 0.42 10.17
N ARG A 139 -20.01 1.37 10.20
CA ARG A 139 -19.98 2.56 9.34
C ARG A 139 -18.58 3.12 9.33
N ALA A 140 -18.03 3.31 8.13
CA ALA A 140 -16.73 3.95 7.97
C ALA A 140 -16.79 5.37 8.55
N PRO A 141 -15.93 5.72 9.51
CA PRO A 141 -15.79 7.12 9.90
C PRO A 141 -15.15 7.87 8.72
N HIS A 142 -15.71 9.02 8.39
CA HIS A 142 -15.27 9.90 7.29
C HIS A 142 -13.84 10.51 7.47
N THR A 143 -13.11 10.13 8.47
CA THR A 143 -11.69 10.46 8.66
C THR A 143 -10.82 9.38 8.03
N GLY A 144 -10.71 9.39 6.71
CA GLY A 144 -9.94 8.41 5.95
C GLY A 144 -8.45 8.68 6.03
N VAL A 145 -7.69 7.77 6.62
CA VAL A 145 -6.24 7.71 6.48
C VAL A 145 -5.91 6.53 5.58
N VAL A 146 -5.36 6.82 4.42
CA VAL A 146 -4.90 5.81 3.47
C VAL A 146 -3.39 5.65 3.57
N ARG A 147 -2.91 4.44 3.38
CA ARG A 147 -1.49 4.10 3.42
C ARG A 147 -1.10 3.43 2.13
N ALA A 148 0.01 3.90 1.54
CA ALA A 148 0.59 3.31 0.36
C ALA A 148 2.00 2.78 0.68
N ALA A 149 2.30 1.57 0.26
CA ALA A 149 3.62 1.00 0.32
C ALA A 149 3.90 0.10 -0.88
N SER A 150 5.15 0.05 -1.29
CA SER A 150 5.66 -0.91 -2.26
C SER A 150 6.60 -1.88 -1.57
N ARG A 151 6.51 -3.16 -1.90
CA ARG A 151 7.42 -4.18 -1.38
C ARG A 151 8.18 -4.85 -2.53
N PRO A 152 9.51 -4.70 -2.58
CA PRO A 152 10.33 -5.47 -3.52
C PRO A 152 10.35 -6.94 -3.12
N LYS A 153 10.53 -7.82 -4.10
CA LYS A 153 10.77 -9.26 -3.88
C LYS A 153 12.04 -9.43 -3.04
N GLN A 154 11.97 -10.15 -1.93
CA GLN A 154 13.19 -10.71 -1.33
C GLN A 154 13.85 -11.65 -2.34
N ARG A 155 15.13 -11.44 -2.61
CA ARG A 155 15.96 -12.46 -3.26
C ARG A 155 15.96 -13.66 -2.31
N SER A 156 15.52 -14.81 -2.76
CA SER A 156 15.93 -16.07 -2.15
C SER A 156 17.43 -16.16 -2.42
N SER A 157 18.24 -16.05 -1.40
CA SER A 157 19.60 -16.58 -1.42
C SER A 157 19.43 -18.08 -1.61
N SER A 158 19.68 -18.56 -2.82
CA SER A 158 19.97 -19.97 -3.08
C SER A 158 21.48 -20.07 -2.88
N ASP A 159 21.88 -20.66 -1.77
CA ASP A 159 23.11 -21.44 -1.70
C ASP A 159 22.88 -22.75 -2.43
#